data_42a77e9d89f731f26ef931c97b4c304f
#
_entry.id   42a77e9d89f731f26ef931c97b4c304f
#
_cell.length_a   1.000
_cell.length_b   1.000
_cell.length_c   1.000
_cell.angle_alpha   90.00
_cell.angle_beta   90.00
_cell.angle_gamma   90.00
#
_symmetry.space_group_name_H-M   'P 1'
#
loop_
_entity.id
_entity.type
_entity.pdbx_description
1 polymer ?
#
loop_
_entity_poly.entity_id
_entity_poly.type
_entity_poly.pdbx_seq_one_letter_code
_entity_poly.pdbx_strand_id
1 'polypeptide(L)'
;MRASIRLCLLLVMLGAWGTPGGAAYPDRAIRIVVPFPPGGPVDLVARIVAPKLGQRLGQKVDVDNVAGDDGILGTDLVAKAAPDGYTLLLASTVHTIHPGTYGKLPFDTEKAFAPISLLVAAPLILISSPALPVDSVEELVAYAKGHPGSLRYASGGRGGPTQLAFELFKITTGVDIINASFDGGAAALKAVARDKAQVMLAPIIAVLPMIHDGWVRGLAVSGANHAPAAPELPTIAETLAGFTAVS
;
A
#
# COMPACT_ATOMS: atom_id res chain seq x y z
N MET A 1 33.49 31.98 60.79
CA MET A 1 34.03 31.89 59.37
C MET A 1 34.21 30.47 58.83
N ARG A 2 34.72 29.48 59.56
CA ARG A 2 34.95 28.12 59.05
C ARG A 2 33.67 27.28 58.80
N ALA A 3 32.60 27.52 59.58
CA ALA A 3 31.32 26.81 59.41
C ALA A 3 30.54 27.30 58.19
N SER A 4 30.56 28.59 57.86
CA SER A 4 29.85 29.19 56.71
C SER A 4 30.45 28.76 55.34
N ILE A 5 31.77 28.55 55.26
CA ILE A 5 32.47 28.11 54.09
C ILE A 5 32.12 26.63 53.76
N ARG A 6 31.97 25.78 54.79
CA ARG A 6 31.60 24.37 54.58
C ARG A 6 30.15 24.20 54.12
N LEU A 7 29.24 25.06 54.54
CA LEU A 7 27.85 25.07 54.14
C LEU A 7 27.70 25.51 52.68
N CYS A 8 28.46 26.52 52.24
CA CYS A 8 28.47 26.94 50.82
C CYS A 8 29.06 25.86 49.86
N LEU A 9 30.10 25.14 50.32
CA LEU A 9 30.67 24.03 49.51
C LEU A 9 29.71 22.84 49.39
N LEU A 10 28.89 22.53 50.38
CA LEU A 10 27.85 21.49 50.31
C LEU A 10 26.71 21.88 49.39
N LEU A 11 26.31 23.14 49.33
CA LEU A 11 25.26 23.64 48.45
C LEU A 11 25.70 23.65 46.95
N VAL A 12 26.97 23.85 46.64
CA VAL A 12 27.52 23.81 45.30
C VAL A 12 27.62 22.35 44.75
N MET A 13 27.82 21.39 45.66
CA MET A 13 27.87 19.96 45.25
C MET A 13 26.47 19.37 44.95
N LEU A 14 25.35 19.93 45.50
CA LEU A 14 23.99 19.49 45.21
C LEU A 14 23.43 20.05 43.88
N GLY A 15 24.04 21.08 43.31
CA GLY A 15 23.61 21.70 42.03
C GLY A 15 24.10 21.01 40.76
N ALA A 16 24.97 20.00 40.88
CA ALA A 16 25.61 19.32 39.71
C ALA A 16 24.90 18.04 39.27
N TRP A 17 23.71 17.73 39.79
CA TRP A 17 22.87 16.71 39.16
C TRP A 17 22.14 17.35 37.99
N GLY A 18 22.91 17.55 36.89
CA GLY A 18 22.33 17.86 35.59
C GLY A 18 21.29 16.79 35.30
N THR A 19 20.04 17.21 35.14
CA THR A 19 19.01 16.36 34.54
C THR A 19 19.63 15.74 33.32
N PRO A 20 19.59 14.39 33.13
CA PRO A 20 19.98 13.83 31.85
C PRO A 20 19.06 14.48 30.82
N GLY A 21 19.58 15.45 30.08
CA GLY A 21 18.90 16.00 28.92
C GLY A 21 18.69 14.81 28.00
N GLY A 22 17.47 14.26 28.01
CA GLY A 22 17.09 13.21 27.06
C GLY A 22 17.48 13.73 25.68
N ALA A 23 18.39 13.04 25.00
CA ALA A 23 18.79 13.42 23.67
C ALA A 23 17.52 13.63 22.84
N ALA A 24 17.39 14.82 22.22
CA ALA A 24 16.19 15.13 21.46
C ALA A 24 16.03 14.09 20.33
N TYR A 25 14.90 13.41 20.30
CA TYR A 25 14.60 12.48 19.20
C TYR A 25 14.41 13.27 17.89
N PRO A 26 15.00 12.80 16.76
CA PRO A 26 15.99 11.72 16.65
C PRO A 26 17.43 12.20 16.87
N ASP A 27 18.24 11.41 17.58
CA ASP A 27 19.67 11.67 17.82
C ASP A 27 20.59 10.82 16.94
N ARG A 28 20.04 9.90 16.16
CA ARG A 28 20.75 9.01 15.25
C ARG A 28 19.92 8.72 13.99
N ALA A 29 20.52 8.01 13.03
CA ALA A 29 19.84 7.63 11.78
C ALA A 29 18.59 6.77 12.04
N ILE A 30 17.56 7.04 11.25
CA ILE A 30 16.30 6.29 11.22
C ILE A 30 16.38 5.29 10.07
N ARG A 31 15.86 4.07 10.27
CA ARG A 31 15.77 3.02 9.27
C ARG A 31 14.33 2.81 8.86
N ILE A 32 14.04 2.95 7.56
CA ILE A 32 12.75 2.55 6.97
C ILE A 32 12.94 1.17 6.33
N VAL A 33 12.30 0.15 6.89
CA VAL A 33 12.26 -1.20 6.31
C VAL A 33 11.16 -1.27 5.28
N VAL A 34 11.55 -1.62 4.05
CA VAL A 34 10.64 -1.93 2.93
C VAL A 34 10.61 -3.45 2.79
N PRO A 35 9.47 -4.12 3.06
CA PRO A 35 9.39 -5.58 3.08
C PRO A 35 9.28 -6.20 1.66
N PHE A 36 9.78 -5.49 0.65
CA PHE A 36 9.72 -5.89 -0.77
C PHE A 36 11.05 -5.63 -1.47
N PRO A 37 11.28 -6.27 -2.65
CA PRO A 37 12.48 -6.02 -3.45
C PRO A 37 12.62 -4.54 -3.84
N PRO A 38 13.87 -4.06 -4.03
CA PRO A 38 14.13 -2.70 -4.51
C PRO A 38 13.54 -2.47 -5.90
N GLY A 39 13.16 -1.22 -6.20
CA GLY A 39 12.56 -0.81 -7.47
C GLY A 39 11.06 -1.07 -7.60
N GLY A 40 10.44 -1.70 -6.61
CA GLY A 40 8.98 -1.86 -6.55
C GLY A 40 8.25 -0.58 -6.09
N PRO A 41 6.90 -0.54 -6.20
CA PRO A 41 6.13 0.65 -5.84
C PRO A 41 6.37 1.14 -4.41
N VAL A 42 6.45 0.23 -3.44
CA VAL A 42 6.70 0.57 -2.02
C VAL A 42 8.09 1.15 -1.84
N ASP A 43 9.11 0.59 -2.51
CA ASP A 43 10.48 1.09 -2.47
C ASP A 43 10.59 2.50 -3.07
N LEU A 44 9.88 2.77 -4.17
CA LEU A 44 9.84 4.09 -4.78
C LEU A 44 9.26 5.14 -3.81
N VAL A 45 8.17 4.82 -3.12
CA VAL A 45 7.60 5.71 -2.08
C VAL A 45 8.60 5.95 -0.96
N ALA A 46 9.27 4.90 -0.46
CA ALA A 46 10.30 5.05 0.58
C ALA A 46 11.41 6.00 0.15
N ARG A 47 11.93 5.85 -1.08
CA ARG A 47 13.03 6.69 -1.62
C ARG A 47 12.62 8.14 -1.90
N ILE A 48 11.32 8.41 -2.10
CA ILE A 48 10.79 9.77 -2.22
C ILE A 48 10.64 10.42 -0.84
N VAL A 49 10.19 9.65 0.16
CA VAL A 49 9.89 10.15 1.52
C VAL A 49 11.16 10.29 2.36
N ALA A 50 12.06 9.31 2.34
CA ALA A 50 13.23 9.26 3.22
C ALA A 50 14.11 10.52 3.19
N PRO A 51 14.49 11.09 2.03
CA PRO A 51 15.29 12.31 1.99
C PRO A 51 14.56 13.52 2.61
N LYS A 52 13.26 13.65 2.34
CA LYS A 52 12.45 14.76 2.86
C LYS A 52 12.24 14.65 4.36
N LEU A 53 12.03 13.44 4.85
CA LEU A 53 11.92 13.16 6.28
C LEU A 53 13.25 13.45 6.98
N GLY A 54 14.37 13.02 6.39
CA GLY A 54 15.71 13.27 6.92
C GLY A 54 16.02 14.76 7.01
N GLN A 55 15.67 15.55 5.99
CA GLN A 55 15.83 17.01 6.02
C GLN A 55 15.03 17.67 7.16
N ARG A 56 13.80 17.20 7.40
CA ARG A 56 12.94 17.75 8.46
C ARG A 56 13.37 17.36 9.85
N LEU A 57 13.90 16.16 10.01
CA LEU A 57 14.32 15.63 11.31
C LEU A 57 15.78 15.93 11.66
N GLY A 58 16.58 16.44 10.70
CA GLY A 58 18.00 16.71 10.91
C GLY A 58 18.86 15.45 11.07
N GLN A 59 18.35 14.28 10.67
CA GLN A 59 19.02 12.99 10.77
C GLN A 59 18.91 12.22 9.47
N LYS A 60 19.87 11.33 9.22
CA LYS A 60 19.81 10.43 8.07
C LYS A 60 18.64 9.47 8.18
N VAL A 61 17.95 9.24 7.06
CA VAL A 61 16.89 8.21 6.94
C VAL A 61 17.33 7.23 5.87
N ASP A 62 17.63 6.00 6.29
CA ASP A 62 18.06 4.91 5.42
C ASP A 62 16.88 4.06 5.00
N VAL A 63 16.84 3.66 3.72
CA VAL A 63 15.87 2.70 3.18
C VAL A 63 16.54 1.34 3.06
N ASP A 64 15.93 0.34 3.71
CA ASP A 64 16.43 -1.03 3.73
C ASP A 64 15.37 -2.02 3.21
N ASN A 65 15.69 -2.73 2.13
CA ASN A 65 14.80 -3.69 1.52
C ASN A 65 15.01 -5.07 2.14
N VAL A 66 14.02 -5.56 2.89
CA VAL A 66 14.02 -6.89 3.53
C VAL A 66 12.86 -7.71 2.94
N ALA A 67 13.09 -8.23 1.73
CA ALA A 67 12.10 -9.01 1.00
C ALA A 67 12.05 -10.47 1.49
N GLY A 68 10.89 -11.11 1.35
CA GLY A 68 10.66 -12.53 1.62
C GLY A 68 9.25 -12.78 2.14
N ASP A 69 8.69 -13.95 1.77
CA ASP A 69 7.34 -14.41 2.18
C ASP A 69 6.27 -13.32 2.04
N ASP A 70 6.12 -12.75 0.85
CA ASP A 70 5.19 -11.66 0.56
C ASP A 70 5.30 -10.44 1.50
N GLY A 71 6.51 -10.20 2.05
CA GLY A 71 6.78 -9.10 2.97
C GLY A 71 6.68 -9.48 4.45
N ILE A 72 6.34 -10.72 4.78
CA ILE A 72 6.25 -11.18 6.18
C ILE A 72 7.61 -11.08 6.88
N LEU A 73 8.71 -11.42 6.19
CA LEU A 73 10.04 -11.38 6.76
C LEU A 73 10.45 -9.98 7.23
N GLY A 74 10.32 -8.98 6.37
CA GLY A 74 10.64 -7.58 6.71
C GLY A 74 9.69 -7.00 7.76
N THR A 75 8.43 -7.37 7.71
CA THR A 75 7.41 -6.97 8.69
C THR A 75 7.70 -7.54 10.08
N ASP A 76 8.07 -8.82 10.17
CA ASP A 76 8.45 -9.50 11.42
C ASP A 76 9.70 -8.90 12.06
N LEU A 77 10.69 -8.51 11.23
CA LEU A 77 11.88 -7.80 11.69
C LEU A 77 11.51 -6.51 12.43
N VAL A 78 10.59 -5.71 11.85
CA VAL A 78 10.17 -4.46 12.50
C VAL A 78 9.30 -4.71 13.72
N ALA A 79 8.42 -5.71 13.69
CA ALA A 79 7.60 -6.10 14.84
C ALA A 79 8.44 -6.49 16.08
N LYS A 80 9.66 -6.99 15.85
CA LYS A 80 10.62 -7.37 16.91
C LYS A 80 11.63 -6.28 17.26
N ALA A 81 11.63 -5.16 16.53
CA ALA A 81 12.55 -4.06 16.80
C ALA A 81 12.14 -3.30 18.07
N ALA A 82 13.09 -2.55 18.63
CA ALA A 82 12.79 -1.66 19.77
C ALA A 82 11.72 -0.62 19.35
N PRO A 83 10.69 -0.37 20.17
CA PRO A 83 9.62 0.59 19.87
C PRO A 83 10.06 2.03 20.17
N ASP A 84 11.23 2.44 19.69
CA ASP A 84 11.87 3.72 19.94
C ASP A 84 11.78 4.72 18.80
N GLY A 85 11.10 4.34 17.71
CA GLY A 85 10.90 5.17 16.52
C GLY A 85 12.07 5.18 15.54
N TYR A 86 13.15 4.44 15.77
CA TYR A 86 14.29 4.39 14.85
C TYR A 86 14.20 3.30 13.79
N THR A 87 13.27 2.34 13.96
CA THR A 87 12.99 1.33 12.94
C THR A 87 11.52 1.45 12.54
N LEU A 88 11.28 1.86 11.32
CA LEU A 88 9.96 2.09 10.76
C LEU A 88 9.64 1.03 9.70
N LEU A 89 8.39 0.64 9.60
CA LEU A 89 7.88 -0.21 8.53
C LEU A 89 7.17 0.66 7.49
N LEU A 90 7.52 0.54 6.23
CA LEU A 90 6.67 1.02 5.14
C LEU A 90 5.81 -0.16 4.64
N ALA A 91 4.63 -0.29 5.25
CA ALA A 91 3.67 -1.32 4.90
C ALA A 91 2.93 -0.98 3.59
N SER A 92 2.43 -2.00 2.92
CA SER A 92 1.43 -1.89 1.85
C SER A 92 0.11 -2.54 2.28
N THR A 93 -0.92 -2.47 1.44
CA THR A 93 -2.21 -3.14 1.66
C THR A 93 -2.10 -4.65 1.91
N VAL A 94 -1.02 -5.29 1.43
CA VAL A 94 -0.74 -6.71 1.71
C VAL A 94 -0.65 -6.98 3.22
N HIS A 95 -0.14 -6.04 4.00
CA HIS A 95 -0.07 -6.16 5.46
C HIS A 95 -1.45 -6.40 6.10
N THR A 96 -2.48 -5.71 5.64
CA THR A 96 -3.85 -5.89 6.16
C THR A 96 -4.55 -7.13 5.60
N ILE A 97 -4.05 -7.68 4.50
CA ILE A 97 -4.59 -8.88 3.84
C ILE A 97 -4.05 -10.16 4.48
N HIS A 98 -2.81 -10.14 4.98
CA HIS A 98 -2.14 -11.31 5.53
C HIS A 98 -2.94 -12.08 6.58
N PRO A 99 -3.65 -11.46 7.56
CA PRO A 99 -4.45 -12.20 8.54
C PRO A 99 -5.53 -13.09 7.91
N GLY A 100 -6.06 -12.68 6.74
CA GLY A 100 -7.09 -13.45 6.03
C GLY A 100 -6.53 -14.51 5.07
N THR A 101 -5.26 -14.43 4.69
CA THR A 101 -4.65 -15.32 3.69
C THR A 101 -3.65 -16.32 4.27
N TYR A 102 -3.04 -15.98 5.41
CA TYR A 102 -2.09 -16.84 6.12
C TYR A 102 -2.72 -17.36 7.41
N GLY A 103 -2.65 -18.65 7.64
CA GLY A 103 -3.25 -19.28 8.82
C GLY A 103 -2.59 -18.87 10.15
N LYS A 104 -1.31 -18.45 10.12
CA LYS A 104 -0.56 -17.96 11.28
C LYS A 104 0.56 -17.03 10.82
N LEU A 105 0.58 -15.83 11.40
CA LEU A 105 1.66 -14.86 11.23
C LEU A 105 2.58 -14.87 12.46
N PRO A 106 3.88 -14.51 12.32
CA PRO A 106 4.80 -14.42 13.45
C PRO A 106 4.60 -13.16 14.31
N PHE A 107 3.70 -12.25 13.90
CA PHE A 107 3.34 -11.01 14.59
C PHE A 107 1.82 -10.78 14.58
N ASP A 108 1.35 -9.96 15.49
CA ASP A 108 -0.03 -9.45 15.48
C ASP A 108 -0.09 -8.20 14.59
N THR A 109 -0.82 -8.29 13.49
CA THR A 109 -0.89 -7.21 12.47
C THR A 109 -1.41 -5.88 13.02
N GLU A 110 -2.30 -5.92 14.01
CA GLU A 110 -2.89 -4.71 14.59
C GLU A 110 -2.10 -4.18 15.79
N LYS A 111 -1.57 -5.08 16.66
CA LYS A 111 -1.01 -4.70 17.96
C LYS A 111 0.51 -4.57 17.95
N ALA A 112 1.21 -5.18 16.98
CA ALA A 112 2.66 -5.14 16.94
C ALA A 112 3.22 -3.81 16.42
N PHE A 113 2.37 -2.91 15.91
CA PHE A 113 2.79 -1.67 15.27
C PHE A 113 2.01 -0.46 15.81
N ALA A 114 2.69 0.69 15.88
CA ALA A 114 2.06 1.98 16.11
C ALA A 114 1.89 2.69 14.75
N PRO A 115 0.66 2.88 14.23
CA PRO A 115 0.44 3.57 12.96
C PRO A 115 0.90 5.04 13.04
N ILE A 116 1.61 5.50 12.00
CA ILE A 116 2.11 6.88 11.94
C ILE A 116 1.29 7.69 10.94
N SER A 117 1.24 7.27 9.68
CA SER A 117 0.55 8.00 8.61
C SER A 117 0.29 7.12 7.40
N LEU A 118 -0.81 7.37 6.71
CA LEU A 118 -1.03 6.92 5.35
C LEU A 118 -0.24 7.83 4.41
N LEU A 119 0.77 7.29 3.72
CA LEU A 119 1.64 8.07 2.84
C LEU A 119 1.05 8.22 1.43
N VAL A 120 0.48 7.16 0.90
CA VAL A 120 -0.08 7.08 -0.46
C VAL A 120 -1.32 6.22 -0.43
N ALA A 121 -2.35 6.64 -1.15
CA ALA A 121 -3.50 5.81 -1.52
C ALA A 121 -3.69 5.96 -3.03
N ALA A 122 -3.48 4.88 -3.78
CA ALA A 122 -3.64 4.88 -5.22
C ALA A 122 -4.92 4.13 -5.61
N PRO A 123 -5.83 4.74 -6.37
CA PRO A 123 -6.99 4.03 -6.89
C PRO A 123 -6.54 2.99 -7.94
N LEU A 124 -7.35 1.96 -8.09
CA LEU A 124 -7.29 1.06 -9.23
C LEU A 124 -8.17 1.62 -10.35
N ILE A 125 -7.91 1.22 -11.58
CA ILE A 125 -8.83 1.44 -12.71
C ILE A 125 -9.42 0.08 -13.08
N LEU A 126 -10.74 0.03 -13.19
CA LEU A 126 -11.44 -1.07 -13.83
C LEU A 126 -11.24 -0.91 -15.33
N ILE A 127 -10.60 -1.91 -15.92
CA ILE A 127 -10.30 -1.95 -17.35
C ILE A 127 -10.96 -3.14 -18.01
N SER A 128 -11.22 -3.01 -19.32
CA SER A 128 -11.65 -4.10 -20.18
C SER A 128 -10.70 -4.31 -21.36
N SER A 129 -10.71 -5.54 -21.90
CA SER A 129 -10.16 -5.83 -23.22
C SER A 129 -10.91 -4.99 -24.28
N PRO A 130 -10.22 -4.45 -25.29
CA PRO A 130 -10.88 -3.74 -26.39
C PRO A 130 -11.88 -4.61 -27.18
N ALA A 131 -11.70 -5.93 -27.14
CA ALA A 131 -12.61 -6.88 -27.80
C ALA A 131 -13.94 -7.05 -27.06
N LEU A 132 -14.00 -6.72 -25.76
CA LEU A 132 -15.25 -6.79 -25.02
C LEU A 132 -16.11 -5.55 -25.35
N PRO A 133 -17.37 -5.70 -25.79
CA PRO A 133 -18.22 -4.60 -26.24
C PRO A 133 -18.91 -3.90 -25.04
N VAL A 134 -18.11 -3.29 -24.16
CA VAL A 134 -18.58 -2.53 -23.00
C VAL A 134 -17.75 -1.27 -22.83
N ASP A 135 -18.39 -0.15 -22.51
CA ASP A 135 -17.79 1.16 -22.36
C ASP A 135 -18.04 1.78 -20.96
N SER A 136 -18.81 1.10 -20.12
CA SER A 136 -19.12 1.54 -18.76
C SER A 136 -19.20 0.40 -17.75
N VAL A 137 -19.27 0.75 -16.45
CA VAL A 137 -19.49 -0.21 -15.37
C VAL A 137 -20.86 -0.88 -15.49
N GLU A 138 -21.89 -0.11 -15.84
CA GLU A 138 -23.27 -0.59 -16.03
C GLU A 138 -23.32 -1.64 -17.14
N GLU A 139 -22.71 -1.34 -18.29
CA GLU A 139 -22.67 -2.26 -19.44
C GLU A 139 -21.89 -3.53 -19.10
N LEU A 140 -20.77 -3.42 -18.39
CA LEU A 140 -20.04 -4.59 -17.91
C LEU A 140 -20.88 -5.48 -17.02
N VAL A 141 -21.60 -4.89 -16.04
CA VAL A 141 -22.46 -5.62 -15.13
C VAL A 141 -23.61 -6.27 -15.88
N ALA A 142 -24.26 -5.54 -16.80
CA ALA A 142 -25.33 -6.08 -17.64
C ALA A 142 -24.86 -7.24 -18.52
N TYR A 143 -23.71 -7.06 -19.16
CA TYR A 143 -23.10 -8.09 -20.02
C TYR A 143 -22.79 -9.36 -19.22
N ALA A 144 -22.11 -9.21 -18.07
CA ALA A 144 -21.72 -10.33 -17.22
C ALA A 144 -22.94 -11.08 -16.66
N LYS A 145 -24.02 -10.37 -16.28
CA LYS A 145 -25.28 -10.99 -15.85
C LYS A 145 -25.99 -11.75 -16.99
N GLY A 146 -25.91 -11.26 -18.22
CA GLY A 146 -26.44 -11.94 -19.40
C GLY A 146 -25.62 -13.17 -19.85
N HIS A 147 -24.36 -13.24 -19.41
CA HIS A 147 -23.41 -14.29 -19.82
C HIS A 147 -22.62 -14.84 -18.61
N PRO A 148 -23.30 -15.45 -17.62
CA PRO A 148 -22.63 -15.91 -16.40
C PRO A 148 -21.53 -16.93 -16.71
N GLY A 149 -20.37 -16.76 -16.05
CA GLY A 149 -19.20 -17.62 -16.18
C GLY A 149 -18.46 -17.50 -17.51
N SER A 150 -18.88 -16.63 -18.45
CA SER A 150 -18.22 -16.47 -19.75
C SER A 150 -16.99 -15.55 -19.70
N LEU A 151 -17.00 -14.58 -18.78
CA LEU A 151 -15.90 -13.63 -18.63
C LEU A 151 -14.86 -14.13 -17.63
N ARG A 152 -13.61 -13.66 -17.84
CA ARG A 152 -12.52 -13.86 -16.91
C ARG A 152 -11.96 -12.51 -16.45
N TYR A 153 -11.70 -12.38 -15.15
CA TYR A 153 -10.93 -11.25 -14.65
C TYR A 153 -9.49 -11.68 -14.36
N ALA A 154 -8.53 -10.83 -14.74
CA ALA A 154 -7.13 -11.06 -14.47
C ALA A 154 -6.75 -10.57 -13.06
N SER A 155 -5.90 -11.34 -12.37
CA SER A 155 -5.28 -10.94 -11.10
C SER A 155 -3.78 -11.26 -11.10
N GLY A 156 -3.00 -10.45 -10.38
CA GLY A 156 -1.53 -10.61 -10.29
C GLY A 156 -1.07 -11.61 -9.25
N GLY A 157 -1.90 -12.56 -8.87
CA GLY A 157 -1.60 -13.58 -7.87
C GLY A 157 -2.75 -13.83 -6.90
N ARG A 158 -2.70 -14.95 -6.18
CA ARG A 158 -3.72 -15.32 -5.20
C ARG A 158 -3.65 -14.43 -3.96
N GLY A 159 -4.82 -13.97 -3.48
CA GLY A 159 -4.92 -13.15 -2.26
C GLY A 159 -4.37 -11.73 -2.42
N GLY A 160 -3.92 -11.34 -3.62
CA GLY A 160 -3.39 -10.01 -3.86
C GLY A 160 -4.46 -8.91 -3.91
N PRO A 161 -4.07 -7.61 -3.75
CA PRO A 161 -5.00 -6.49 -3.70
C PRO A 161 -5.94 -6.41 -4.90
N THR A 162 -5.44 -6.66 -6.11
CA THR A 162 -6.23 -6.62 -7.35
C THR A 162 -7.28 -7.72 -7.41
N GLN A 163 -6.97 -8.90 -6.88
CA GLN A 163 -7.94 -9.99 -6.77
C GLN A 163 -9.04 -9.64 -5.77
N LEU A 164 -8.67 -9.21 -4.57
CA LEU A 164 -9.64 -8.88 -3.53
C LEU A 164 -10.55 -7.71 -3.92
N ALA A 165 -10.01 -6.69 -4.59
CA ALA A 165 -10.81 -5.61 -5.14
C ALA A 165 -11.83 -6.11 -6.18
N PHE A 166 -11.44 -7.07 -7.03
CA PHE A 166 -12.35 -7.64 -8.02
C PHE A 166 -13.38 -8.58 -7.38
N GLU A 167 -13.01 -9.35 -6.36
CA GLU A 167 -13.97 -10.16 -5.59
C GLU A 167 -15.00 -9.27 -4.88
N LEU A 168 -14.57 -8.11 -4.33
CA LEU A 168 -15.50 -7.12 -3.79
C LEU A 168 -16.47 -6.61 -4.88
N PHE A 169 -15.98 -6.33 -6.09
CA PHE A 169 -16.82 -5.94 -7.22
C PHE A 169 -17.85 -7.04 -7.56
N LYS A 170 -17.44 -8.31 -7.58
CA LYS A 170 -18.34 -9.46 -7.81
C LYS A 170 -19.43 -9.57 -6.74
N ILE A 171 -19.03 -9.46 -5.46
CA ILE A 171 -19.96 -9.52 -4.33
C ILE A 171 -20.98 -8.38 -4.41
N THR A 172 -20.50 -7.16 -4.71
CA THR A 172 -21.35 -5.96 -4.78
C THR A 172 -22.36 -6.04 -5.94
N THR A 173 -21.95 -6.61 -7.08
CA THR A 173 -22.75 -6.63 -8.30
C THR A 173 -23.54 -7.92 -8.52
N GLY A 174 -23.14 -9.00 -7.85
CA GLY A 174 -23.69 -10.34 -8.04
C GLY A 174 -23.34 -10.99 -9.38
N VAL A 175 -22.28 -10.51 -10.07
CA VAL A 175 -21.85 -11.08 -11.37
C VAL A 175 -20.99 -12.33 -11.19
N ASP A 176 -21.15 -13.29 -12.11
CA ASP A 176 -20.29 -14.47 -12.19
C ASP A 176 -19.20 -14.26 -13.23
N ILE A 177 -18.01 -13.84 -12.77
CA ILE A 177 -16.80 -13.64 -13.56
C ILE A 177 -15.68 -14.48 -12.95
N ILE A 178 -15.04 -15.34 -13.76
CA ILE A 178 -14.07 -16.33 -13.30
C ILE A 178 -12.70 -15.67 -13.06
N ASN A 179 -12.02 -16.00 -11.95
CA ASN A 179 -10.64 -15.56 -11.73
C ASN A 179 -9.67 -16.26 -12.69
N ALA A 180 -8.80 -15.47 -13.32
CA ALA A 180 -7.62 -15.93 -14.03
C ALA A 180 -6.38 -15.32 -13.36
N SER A 181 -5.69 -16.13 -12.56
CA SER A 181 -4.48 -15.71 -11.84
C SER A 181 -3.25 -15.82 -12.75
N PHE A 182 -2.42 -14.77 -12.73
CA PHE A 182 -1.18 -14.66 -13.49
C PHE A 182 0.00 -14.42 -12.55
N ASP A 183 1.21 -14.66 -13.05
CA ASP A 183 2.43 -14.43 -12.30
C ASP A 183 2.80 -12.93 -12.32
N GLY A 184 2.14 -12.20 -11.41
CA GLY A 184 2.30 -10.75 -11.20
C GLY A 184 1.39 -9.87 -12.05
N GLY A 185 1.25 -8.60 -11.62
CA GLY A 185 0.35 -7.62 -12.22
C GLY A 185 0.66 -7.29 -13.68
N ALA A 186 1.94 -7.29 -14.08
CA ALA A 186 2.34 -7.03 -15.47
C ALA A 186 1.88 -8.14 -16.43
N ALA A 187 1.95 -9.40 -15.99
CA ALA A 187 1.45 -10.54 -16.79
C ALA A 187 -0.08 -10.50 -16.89
N ALA A 188 -0.77 -10.18 -15.78
CA ALA A 188 -2.22 -10.02 -15.74
C ALA A 188 -2.69 -8.91 -16.70
N LEU A 189 -2.03 -7.75 -16.68
CA LEU A 189 -2.37 -6.62 -17.54
C LEU A 189 -2.17 -6.95 -19.05
N LYS A 190 -1.06 -7.62 -19.40
CA LYS A 190 -0.82 -8.12 -20.76
C LYS A 190 -1.87 -9.14 -21.19
N ALA A 191 -2.41 -9.93 -20.25
CA ALA A 191 -3.45 -10.90 -20.55
C ALA A 191 -4.77 -10.22 -20.96
N VAL A 192 -5.12 -9.09 -20.30
CA VAL A 192 -6.30 -8.29 -20.70
C VAL A 192 -6.09 -7.64 -22.07
N ALA A 193 -4.92 -7.04 -22.31
CA ALA A 193 -4.61 -6.47 -23.63
C ALA A 193 -4.65 -7.46 -24.78
N ARG A 194 -4.49 -8.77 -24.51
CA ARG A 194 -4.52 -9.86 -25.50
C ARG A 194 -5.80 -10.69 -25.43
N ASP A 195 -6.82 -10.21 -24.77
CA ASP A 195 -8.12 -10.87 -24.57
C ASP A 195 -8.06 -12.30 -23.97
N LYS A 196 -6.99 -12.63 -23.24
CA LYS A 196 -6.90 -13.88 -22.47
C LYS A 196 -7.68 -13.80 -21.15
N ALA A 197 -7.94 -12.60 -20.68
CA ALA A 197 -8.91 -12.24 -19.66
C ALA A 197 -9.59 -10.94 -20.11
N GLN A 198 -10.87 -10.76 -19.79
CA GLN A 198 -11.65 -9.68 -20.35
C GLN A 198 -11.61 -8.41 -19.51
N VAL A 199 -11.40 -8.52 -18.20
CA VAL A 199 -11.43 -7.38 -17.28
C VAL A 199 -10.37 -7.50 -16.18
N MET A 200 -10.03 -6.37 -15.55
CA MET A 200 -9.12 -6.32 -14.42
C MET A 200 -9.35 -5.02 -13.63
N LEU A 201 -9.16 -5.05 -12.31
CA LEU A 201 -8.86 -3.87 -11.51
C LEU A 201 -7.33 -3.73 -11.42
N ALA A 202 -6.77 -2.72 -12.06
CA ALA A 202 -5.33 -2.54 -12.21
C ALA A 202 -4.84 -1.24 -11.57
N PRO A 203 -3.62 -1.20 -10.99
CA PRO A 203 -3.04 0.03 -10.45
C PRO A 203 -2.97 1.13 -11.52
N ILE A 204 -3.47 2.33 -11.18
CA ILE A 204 -3.57 3.46 -12.10
C ILE A 204 -2.24 3.77 -12.82
N ILE A 205 -1.13 3.78 -12.09
CA ILE A 205 0.19 4.08 -12.64
C ILE A 205 0.66 3.07 -13.71
N ALA A 206 0.20 1.82 -13.61
CA ALA A 206 0.58 0.76 -14.55
C ALA A 206 -0.29 0.76 -15.80
N VAL A 207 -1.54 1.20 -15.69
CA VAL A 207 -2.53 1.02 -16.76
C VAL A 207 -2.77 2.27 -17.61
N LEU A 208 -2.52 3.48 -17.09
CA LEU A 208 -2.75 4.73 -17.83
C LEU A 208 -2.05 4.77 -19.20
N PRO A 209 -0.77 4.40 -19.36
CA PRO A 209 -0.13 4.38 -20.66
C PRO A 209 -0.86 3.43 -21.66
N MET A 210 -1.33 2.29 -21.15
CA MET A 210 -2.00 1.29 -21.98
C MET A 210 -3.42 1.70 -22.41
N ILE A 211 -4.10 2.51 -21.56
CA ILE A 211 -5.39 3.13 -21.92
C ILE A 211 -5.16 4.17 -23.01
N HIS A 212 -4.16 5.04 -22.83
CA HIS A 212 -3.80 6.09 -23.80
C HIS A 212 -3.43 5.49 -25.19
N ASP A 213 -2.70 4.39 -25.18
CA ASP A 213 -2.28 3.69 -26.42
C ASP A 213 -3.37 2.77 -27.00
N GLY A 214 -4.54 2.66 -26.33
CA GLY A 214 -5.66 1.85 -26.79
C GLY A 214 -5.49 0.33 -26.62
N TRP A 215 -4.48 -0.12 -25.85
CA TRP A 215 -4.28 -1.54 -25.58
C TRP A 215 -5.33 -2.14 -24.65
N VAL A 216 -5.92 -1.32 -23.79
CA VAL A 216 -7.04 -1.66 -22.91
C VAL A 216 -7.97 -0.46 -22.81
N ARG A 217 -9.24 -0.71 -22.48
CA ARG A 217 -10.23 0.37 -22.24
C ARG A 217 -10.38 0.62 -20.75
N GLY A 218 -10.27 1.89 -20.32
CA GLY A 218 -10.59 2.31 -18.95
C GLY A 218 -12.10 2.50 -18.80
N LEU A 219 -12.72 1.88 -17.80
CA LEU A 219 -14.15 1.99 -17.54
C LEU A 219 -14.45 2.95 -16.37
N ALA A 220 -13.74 2.80 -15.25
CA ALA A 220 -13.94 3.64 -14.07
C ALA A 220 -12.78 3.52 -13.07
N VAL A 221 -12.62 4.51 -12.20
CA VAL A 221 -11.67 4.47 -11.07
C VAL A 221 -12.36 3.89 -9.83
N SER A 222 -11.61 3.14 -9.03
CA SER A 222 -12.13 2.48 -7.82
C SER A 222 -12.07 3.31 -6.55
N GLY A 223 -11.51 4.53 -6.62
CA GLY A 223 -11.47 5.45 -5.49
C GLY A 223 -12.82 6.10 -5.21
N ALA A 224 -12.97 6.71 -4.01
CA ALA A 224 -14.17 7.45 -3.65
C ALA A 224 -14.37 8.73 -4.47
N ASN A 225 -13.30 9.25 -5.10
CA ASN A 225 -13.31 10.46 -5.92
C ASN A 225 -12.62 10.17 -7.26
N HIS A 226 -12.89 11.04 -8.26
CA HIS A 226 -12.15 11.02 -9.52
C HIS A 226 -10.65 11.10 -9.29
N ALA A 227 -9.88 10.40 -10.12
CA ALA A 227 -8.42 10.45 -10.05
C ALA A 227 -7.91 11.65 -10.86
N PRO A 228 -7.09 12.55 -10.29
CA PRO A 228 -6.51 13.66 -11.05
C PRO A 228 -5.69 13.23 -12.28
N ALA A 229 -5.17 12.00 -12.26
CA ALA A 229 -4.40 11.44 -13.38
C ALA A 229 -5.28 10.82 -14.48
N ALA A 230 -6.59 10.68 -14.27
CA ALA A 230 -7.59 10.18 -15.22
C ALA A 230 -8.94 10.88 -14.95
N PRO A 231 -9.01 12.20 -15.12
CA PRO A 231 -10.21 12.98 -14.77
C PRO A 231 -11.42 12.66 -15.63
N GLU A 232 -11.20 12.06 -16.80
CA GLU A 232 -12.24 11.63 -17.73
C GLU A 232 -12.96 10.35 -17.30
N LEU A 233 -12.35 9.53 -16.41
CA LEU A 233 -12.97 8.31 -15.94
C LEU A 233 -13.88 8.57 -14.73
N PRO A 234 -15.14 8.09 -14.76
CA PRO A 234 -16.04 8.14 -13.62
C PRO A 234 -15.51 7.28 -12.47
N THR A 235 -16.10 7.43 -11.28
CA THR A 235 -15.85 6.48 -10.19
C THR A 235 -16.78 5.26 -10.31
N ILE A 236 -16.32 4.09 -9.85
CA ILE A 236 -17.21 2.91 -9.73
C ILE A 236 -18.37 3.24 -8.78
N ALA A 237 -18.14 4.09 -7.78
CA ALA A 237 -19.15 4.50 -6.80
C ALA A 237 -20.33 5.26 -7.41
N GLU A 238 -20.17 5.91 -8.57
CA GLU A 238 -21.27 6.57 -9.29
C GLU A 238 -22.30 5.56 -9.80
N THR A 239 -21.88 4.34 -10.14
CA THR A 239 -22.74 3.23 -10.52
C THR A 239 -23.10 2.33 -9.33
N LEU A 240 -22.12 2.06 -8.46
CA LEU A 240 -22.23 1.14 -7.33
C LEU A 240 -22.00 1.89 -6.03
N ALA A 241 -23.05 2.48 -5.47
CA ALA A 241 -22.98 3.32 -4.27
C ALA A 241 -22.18 2.66 -3.14
N GLY A 242 -21.17 3.36 -2.60
CA GLY A 242 -20.32 2.88 -1.52
C GLY A 242 -19.16 1.98 -1.95
N PHE A 243 -19.01 1.67 -3.23
CA PHE A 243 -17.85 0.91 -3.69
C PHE A 243 -16.58 1.76 -3.60
N THR A 244 -15.58 1.24 -2.91
CA THR A 244 -14.23 1.83 -2.93
C THR A 244 -13.18 0.74 -2.74
N ALA A 245 -12.11 0.81 -3.51
CA ALA A 245 -10.95 -0.06 -3.40
C ALA A 245 -9.69 0.73 -3.76
N VAL A 246 -8.69 0.72 -2.88
CA VAL A 246 -7.40 1.41 -3.08
C VAL A 246 -6.26 0.45 -2.79
N SER A 247 -5.10 0.68 -3.39
CA SER A 247 -3.87 -0.09 -3.16
C SER A 247 -2.77 0.78 -2.59
#